data_142057b7f99ab362fabda41b27d35f82
#
_entry.id   142057b7f99ab362fabda41b27d35f82
#
_cell.length_a   1.000
_cell.length_b   1.000
_cell.length_c   1.000
_cell.angle_alpha   90.00
_cell.angle_beta   90.00
_cell.angle_gamma   90.00
#
_symmetry.space_group_name_H-M   'P 1'
#
loop_
_entity.id
_entity.type
_entity.pdbx_description
1 polymer ?
#
loop_
_entity_poly.entity_id
_entity_poly.type
_entity_poly.pdbx_seq_one_letter_code
_entity_poly.pdbx_strand_id
1 'polypeptide(L)'
;MNLNQYIEYLENFELENNIILGYFESTFLIAAKAFLHNDLDYFICEAGIGGKYDTTSIIQSKTVVLTSIGLDHTDILGNKITDILDQKIYVSNNIETLFVSVLNDDLIEIIKSEYTNYSKSIFLSEYLNSKNISFSKLIFKDLNYYLSLMVVDLLLQDIKYADLTNIKIKEAKGRFEIVNDSLVKIIDGAHNYEGVEILLR
;
A
#
# COMPACT_ATOMS: atom_id res chain seq x y z
N MET A 1 -3.43 25.33 6.97
CA MET A 1 -4.89 25.38 6.73
C MET A 1 -5.60 24.48 7.74
N ASN A 2 -6.80 24.86 8.19
CA ASN A 2 -7.66 23.96 8.96
C ASN A 2 -8.62 23.20 8.03
N LEU A 3 -9.41 22.26 8.57
CA LEU A 3 -10.29 21.41 7.77
C LEU A 3 -11.28 22.22 6.90
N ASN A 4 -11.88 23.27 7.45
CA ASN A 4 -12.85 24.09 6.72
C ASN A 4 -12.21 24.78 5.50
N GLN A 5 -10.97 25.23 5.61
CA GLN A 5 -10.23 25.84 4.52
C GLN A 5 -9.89 24.83 3.41
N TYR A 6 -9.68 23.55 3.75
CA TYR A 6 -9.51 22.51 2.74
C TYR A 6 -10.83 22.16 2.05
N ILE A 7 -11.95 22.16 2.78
CA ILE A 7 -13.28 21.96 2.18
C ILE A 7 -13.61 23.11 1.22
N GLU A 8 -13.42 24.37 1.66
CA GLU A 8 -13.62 25.55 0.80
C GLU A 8 -12.74 25.48 -0.47
N TYR A 9 -11.49 25.03 -0.34
CA TYR A 9 -10.61 24.81 -1.48
C TYR A 9 -11.19 23.77 -2.46
N LEU A 10 -11.72 22.66 -1.94
CA LEU A 10 -12.36 21.62 -2.76
C LEU A 10 -13.58 22.15 -3.50
N GLU A 11 -14.48 22.86 -2.79
CA GLU A 11 -15.69 23.42 -3.38
C GLU A 11 -15.35 24.42 -4.49
N ASN A 12 -14.37 25.30 -4.28
CA ASN A 12 -13.90 26.23 -5.30
C ASN A 12 -13.28 25.51 -6.50
N PHE A 13 -12.49 24.46 -6.26
CA PHE A 13 -11.90 23.65 -7.33
C PHE A 13 -12.97 22.99 -8.21
N GLU A 14 -14.02 22.42 -7.62
CA GLU A 14 -15.14 21.83 -8.35
C GLU A 14 -15.90 22.87 -9.17
N LEU A 15 -16.17 24.05 -8.59
CA LEU A 15 -16.85 25.14 -9.26
C LEU A 15 -16.03 25.70 -10.45
N GLU A 16 -14.76 25.97 -10.25
CA GLU A 16 -13.86 26.52 -11.27
C GLU A 16 -13.68 25.58 -12.47
N ASN A 17 -13.68 24.27 -12.21
CA ASN A 17 -13.49 23.26 -13.24
C ASN A 17 -14.80 22.65 -13.77
N ASN A 18 -15.95 23.06 -13.24
CA ASN A 18 -17.28 22.52 -13.57
C ASN A 18 -17.34 20.99 -13.49
N ILE A 19 -16.83 20.44 -12.39
CA ILE A 19 -16.81 19.00 -12.10
C ILE A 19 -17.39 18.73 -10.71
N ILE A 20 -17.76 17.48 -10.46
CA ILE A 20 -18.07 16.95 -9.12
C ILE A 20 -17.15 15.76 -8.91
N LEU A 21 -16.33 15.82 -7.88
CA LEU A 21 -15.41 14.74 -7.52
C LEU A 21 -16.13 13.69 -6.69
N GLY A 22 -15.77 12.43 -6.89
CA GLY A 22 -16.17 11.35 -6.00
C GLY A 22 -15.49 11.47 -4.63
N TYR A 23 -15.94 10.64 -3.68
CA TYR A 23 -15.40 10.69 -2.30
C TYR A 23 -13.88 10.45 -2.26
N PHE A 24 -13.39 9.49 -3.03
CA PHE A 24 -11.97 9.15 -3.06
C PHE A 24 -11.14 10.28 -3.67
N GLU A 25 -11.58 10.82 -4.82
CA GLU A 25 -10.92 11.94 -5.49
C GLU A 25 -10.89 13.19 -4.60
N SER A 26 -11.99 13.49 -3.91
CA SER A 26 -12.08 14.63 -2.98
C SER A 26 -11.09 14.48 -1.82
N THR A 27 -11.05 13.32 -1.19
CA THR A 27 -10.12 13.05 -0.08
C THR A 27 -8.66 13.07 -0.54
N PHE A 28 -8.40 12.54 -1.73
CA PHE A 28 -7.07 12.58 -2.34
C PHE A 28 -6.61 14.01 -2.64
N LEU A 29 -7.47 14.84 -3.23
CA LEU A 29 -7.15 16.25 -3.52
C LEU A 29 -6.85 17.04 -2.24
N ILE A 30 -7.65 16.84 -1.18
CA ILE A 30 -7.41 17.45 0.13
C ILE A 30 -6.07 17.00 0.71
N ALA A 31 -5.78 15.71 0.67
CA ALA A 31 -4.53 15.14 1.19
C ALA A 31 -3.31 15.67 0.42
N ALA A 32 -3.37 15.70 -0.91
CA ALA A 32 -2.31 16.26 -1.75
C ALA A 32 -2.09 17.76 -1.47
N LYS A 33 -3.17 18.53 -1.32
CA LYS A 33 -3.09 19.95 -0.94
C LYS A 33 -2.48 20.13 0.45
N ALA A 34 -2.84 19.28 1.40
CA ALA A 34 -2.29 19.32 2.76
C ALA A 34 -0.79 18.98 2.75
N PHE A 35 -0.37 17.98 1.97
CA PHE A 35 1.02 17.63 1.78
C PHE A 35 1.85 18.82 1.29
N LEU A 36 1.41 19.45 0.21
CA LEU A 36 2.09 20.62 -0.37
C LEU A 36 2.10 21.84 0.57
N HIS A 37 1.01 22.03 1.33
CA HIS A 37 0.92 23.18 2.25
C HIS A 37 1.83 23.06 3.47
N ASN A 38 2.09 21.83 3.94
CA ASN A 38 2.86 21.60 5.16
C ASN A 38 4.34 21.27 4.89
N ASP A 39 4.79 21.34 3.62
CA ASP A 39 6.18 21.08 3.20
C ASP A 39 6.71 19.75 3.77
N LEU A 40 5.94 18.68 3.55
CA LEU A 40 6.27 17.34 4.05
C LEU A 40 7.19 16.61 3.08
N ASP A 41 8.12 15.81 3.61
CA ASP A 41 9.13 15.08 2.82
C ASP A 41 8.54 13.89 2.07
N TYR A 42 7.52 13.22 2.63
CA TYR A 42 6.95 12.00 2.07
C TYR A 42 5.43 12.05 2.02
N PHE A 43 4.89 11.61 0.89
CA PHE A 43 3.45 11.42 0.69
C PHE A 43 3.17 9.94 0.42
N ILE A 44 2.53 9.27 1.38
CA ILE A 44 2.16 7.86 1.24
C ILE A 44 0.74 7.79 0.68
N CYS A 45 0.61 7.29 -0.54
CA CYS A 45 -0.66 7.13 -1.24
C CYS A 45 -1.02 5.65 -1.34
N GLU A 46 -2.15 5.27 -0.79
CA GLU A 46 -2.74 3.96 -1.00
C GLU A 46 -3.74 4.04 -2.16
N ALA A 47 -3.57 3.17 -3.17
CA ALA A 47 -4.52 3.05 -4.26
C ALA A 47 -5.86 2.49 -3.75
N GLY A 48 -6.97 3.03 -4.23
CA GLY A 48 -8.30 2.58 -3.84
C GLY A 48 -8.63 1.24 -4.49
N ILE A 49 -8.66 1.19 -5.82
CA ILE A 49 -8.93 -0.03 -6.59
C ILE A 49 -7.94 -0.14 -7.76
N GLY A 50 -7.24 -1.27 -7.84
CA GLY A 50 -6.27 -1.52 -8.90
C GLY A 50 -5.02 -0.66 -8.74
N GLY A 51 -4.79 0.28 -9.62
CA GLY A 51 -3.63 1.19 -9.62
C GLY A 51 -3.53 1.99 -10.90
N LYS A 52 -3.44 1.36 -12.06
CA LYS A 52 -3.24 1.98 -13.39
C LYS A 52 -4.21 3.11 -13.70
N TYR A 53 -5.47 2.94 -13.32
CA TYR A 53 -6.56 3.90 -13.55
C TYR A 53 -7.08 4.52 -12.25
N ASP A 54 -6.39 4.26 -11.14
CA ASP A 54 -6.73 4.86 -9.86
C ASP A 54 -6.29 6.32 -9.81
N THR A 55 -6.98 7.14 -9.04
CA THR A 55 -6.67 8.57 -8.87
C THR A 55 -5.22 8.79 -8.43
N THR A 56 -4.66 7.88 -7.62
CA THR A 56 -3.28 7.98 -7.16
C THR A 56 -2.24 7.87 -8.27
N SER A 57 -2.60 7.30 -9.43
CA SER A 57 -1.69 7.15 -10.57
C SER A 57 -1.21 8.49 -11.15
N ILE A 58 -1.95 9.59 -10.93
CA ILE A 58 -1.55 10.92 -11.42
C ILE A 58 -0.25 11.45 -10.77
N ILE A 59 0.11 10.96 -9.58
CA ILE A 59 1.32 11.40 -8.87
C ILE A 59 2.60 10.93 -9.56
N GLN A 60 2.55 9.86 -10.34
CA GLN A 60 3.73 9.28 -10.99
C GLN A 60 4.87 8.98 -9.99
N SER A 61 4.51 8.24 -8.94
CA SER A 61 5.40 7.90 -7.83
C SER A 61 6.66 7.19 -8.30
N LYS A 62 7.82 7.62 -7.82
CA LYS A 62 9.12 6.98 -8.08
C LYS A 62 9.32 5.71 -7.24
N THR A 63 8.66 5.63 -6.10
CA THR A 63 8.68 4.46 -5.22
C THR A 63 7.29 3.86 -5.17
N VAL A 64 7.20 2.58 -5.53
CA VAL A 64 5.96 1.80 -5.45
C VAL A 64 6.16 0.62 -4.52
N VAL A 65 5.18 0.37 -3.68
CA VAL A 65 5.15 -0.76 -2.75
C VAL A 65 4.01 -1.68 -3.16
N LEU A 66 4.36 -2.83 -3.73
CA LEU A 66 3.41 -3.87 -4.09
C LEU A 66 3.24 -4.82 -2.90
N THR A 67 2.10 -4.75 -2.26
CA THR A 67 1.79 -5.55 -1.07
C THR A 67 1.42 -6.98 -1.44
N SER A 68 0.18 -7.38 -1.31
CA SER A 68 -0.33 -8.69 -1.75
C SER A 68 -1.03 -8.57 -3.10
N ILE A 69 -1.03 -9.65 -3.85
CA ILE A 69 -1.81 -9.79 -5.08
C ILE A 69 -2.75 -10.97 -4.90
N GLY A 70 -4.03 -10.69 -5.01
CA GLY A 70 -5.09 -11.67 -4.91
C GLY A 70 -6.27 -11.33 -5.80
N LEU A 71 -7.20 -12.29 -5.96
CA LEU A 71 -8.42 -12.09 -6.73
C LEU A 71 -9.40 -11.24 -5.91
N ASP A 72 -9.42 -9.95 -6.23
CA ASP A 72 -10.34 -8.98 -5.66
C ASP A 72 -10.82 -8.02 -6.75
N HIS A 73 -12.03 -7.45 -6.59
CA HIS A 73 -12.63 -6.55 -7.57
C HIS A 73 -12.59 -7.08 -9.01
N THR A 74 -12.84 -8.39 -9.20
CA THR A 74 -12.66 -9.08 -10.49
C THR A 74 -13.57 -8.56 -11.59
N ASP A 75 -14.70 -7.99 -11.24
CA ASP A 75 -15.63 -7.30 -12.15
C ASP A 75 -15.05 -6.01 -12.76
N ILE A 76 -14.02 -5.44 -12.14
CA ILE A 76 -13.38 -4.20 -12.59
C ILE A 76 -11.96 -4.48 -13.10
N LEU A 77 -11.19 -5.31 -12.36
CA LEU A 77 -9.76 -5.50 -12.61
C LEU A 77 -9.45 -6.69 -13.53
N GLY A 78 -10.42 -7.56 -13.78
CA GLY A 78 -10.23 -8.79 -14.54
C GLY A 78 -10.21 -10.05 -13.69
N ASN A 79 -10.40 -11.19 -14.34
CA ASN A 79 -10.59 -12.48 -13.68
C ASN A 79 -9.30 -13.30 -13.52
N LYS A 80 -8.16 -12.75 -13.96
CA LYS A 80 -6.86 -13.39 -13.82
C LYS A 80 -5.99 -12.60 -12.85
N ILE A 81 -5.21 -13.33 -12.07
CA ILE A 81 -4.28 -12.75 -11.12
C ILE A 81 -3.25 -11.84 -11.81
N THR A 82 -2.87 -12.16 -13.05
CA THR A 82 -1.97 -11.35 -13.89
C THR A 82 -2.60 -10.05 -14.32
N ASP A 83 -3.92 -10.00 -14.58
CA ASP A 83 -4.61 -8.76 -14.93
C ASP A 83 -4.60 -7.81 -13.73
N ILE A 84 -4.81 -8.34 -12.52
CA ILE A 84 -4.76 -7.58 -11.27
C ILE A 84 -3.34 -7.09 -10.97
N LEU A 85 -2.33 -7.94 -11.20
CA LEU A 85 -0.93 -7.57 -11.07
C LEU A 85 -0.58 -6.40 -12.01
N ASP A 86 -0.98 -6.46 -13.27
CA ASP A 86 -0.77 -5.41 -14.26
C ASP A 86 -1.38 -4.08 -13.81
N GLN A 87 -2.63 -4.12 -13.35
CA GLN A 87 -3.29 -2.94 -12.82
C GLN A 87 -2.55 -2.31 -11.65
N LYS A 88 -2.03 -3.12 -10.73
CA LYS A 88 -1.36 -2.63 -9.51
C LYS A 88 0.05 -2.11 -9.78
N ILE A 89 0.83 -2.78 -10.61
CA ILE A 89 2.20 -2.32 -10.95
C ILE A 89 2.17 -1.00 -11.72
N TYR A 90 1.23 -0.83 -12.64
CA TYR A 90 1.11 0.40 -13.43
C TYR A 90 0.39 1.55 -12.71
N VAL A 91 0.36 1.56 -11.37
CA VAL A 91 -0.02 2.73 -10.57
C VAL A 91 0.90 3.93 -10.86
N SER A 92 2.10 3.68 -11.35
CA SER A 92 3.02 4.70 -11.86
C SER A 92 3.77 4.17 -13.09
N ASN A 93 4.00 5.06 -14.06
CA ASN A 93 4.86 4.79 -15.21
C ASN A 93 6.30 5.29 -15.00
N ASN A 94 6.60 5.87 -13.83
CA ASN A 94 7.89 6.48 -13.50
C ASN A 94 8.52 5.83 -12.27
N ILE A 95 8.43 4.50 -12.18
CA ILE A 95 8.95 3.75 -11.03
C ILE A 95 10.48 3.69 -11.11
N GLU A 96 11.16 4.20 -10.09
CA GLU A 96 12.59 3.99 -9.89
C GLU A 96 12.83 2.77 -9.00
N THR A 97 12.06 2.62 -7.91
CA THR A 97 12.18 1.49 -6.99
C THR A 97 10.83 0.82 -6.75
N LEU A 98 10.78 -0.47 -7.02
CA LEU A 98 9.63 -1.33 -6.73
C LEU A 98 9.93 -2.25 -5.54
N PHE A 99 9.22 -2.07 -4.43
CA PHE A 99 9.22 -2.99 -3.29
C PHE A 99 8.12 -4.03 -3.46
N VAL A 100 8.44 -5.30 -3.26
CA VAL A 100 7.53 -6.41 -3.55
C VAL A 100 7.39 -7.32 -2.33
N SER A 101 6.17 -7.47 -1.83
CA SER A 101 5.79 -8.42 -0.77
C SER A 101 4.96 -9.60 -1.27
N VAL A 102 4.88 -9.81 -2.58
CA VAL A 102 4.19 -10.95 -3.16
C VAL A 102 4.87 -12.25 -2.75
N LEU A 103 4.08 -13.26 -2.39
CA LEU A 103 4.55 -14.54 -1.86
C LEU A 103 4.50 -15.69 -2.85
N ASN A 104 3.79 -15.52 -3.95
CA ASN A 104 3.64 -16.53 -4.99
C ASN A 104 4.87 -16.50 -5.91
N ASP A 105 5.62 -17.59 -5.97
CA ASP A 105 6.85 -17.69 -6.76
C ASP A 105 6.61 -17.45 -8.26
N ASP A 106 5.50 -17.93 -8.81
CA ASP A 106 5.15 -17.70 -10.21
C ASP A 106 4.95 -16.20 -10.50
N LEU A 107 4.29 -15.47 -9.59
CA LEU A 107 4.12 -14.02 -9.72
C LEU A 107 5.45 -13.28 -9.56
N ILE A 108 6.33 -13.74 -8.69
CA ILE A 108 7.68 -13.17 -8.54
C ILE A 108 8.47 -13.32 -9.84
N GLU A 109 8.39 -14.48 -10.49
CA GLU A 109 9.06 -14.71 -11.78
C GLU A 109 8.47 -13.80 -12.87
N ILE A 110 7.15 -13.66 -12.93
CA ILE A 110 6.48 -12.76 -13.87
C ILE A 110 6.92 -11.31 -13.62
N ILE A 111 6.96 -10.86 -12.36
CA ILE A 111 7.43 -9.51 -12.03
C ILE A 111 8.87 -9.30 -12.51
N LYS A 112 9.75 -10.26 -12.28
CA LYS A 112 11.17 -10.17 -12.66
C LYS A 112 11.38 -10.21 -14.18
N SER A 113 10.57 -10.95 -14.93
CA SER A 113 10.76 -11.16 -16.37
C SER A 113 10.01 -10.18 -17.25
N GLU A 114 8.78 -9.80 -16.87
CA GLU A 114 7.89 -9.05 -17.75
C GLU A 114 7.84 -7.55 -17.39
N TYR A 115 8.02 -7.21 -16.12
CA TYR A 115 7.97 -5.81 -15.68
C TYR A 115 9.38 -5.27 -15.47
N THR A 116 9.90 -4.58 -16.48
CA THR A 116 11.27 -4.02 -16.49
C THR A 116 11.32 -2.50 -16.53
N ASN A 117 10.18 -1.84 -16.32
CA ASN A 117 10.02 -0.39 -16.37
C ASN A 117 10.45 0.34 -15.08
N TYR A 118 11.19 -0.33 -14.20
CA TYR A 118 11.77 0.23 -12.98
C TYR A 118 13.29 0.01 -12.96
N SER A 119 14.00 0.90 -12.25
CA SER A 119 15.46 0.81 -12.13
C SER A 119 15.89 -0.28 -11.15
N LYS A 120 15.08 -0.56 -10.13
CA LYS A 120 15.39 -1.51 -9.06
C LYS A 120 14.12 -2.17 -8.52
N SER A 121 14.17 -3.49 -8.34
CA SER A 121 13.16 -4.23 -7.55
C SER A 121 13.78 -4.83 -6.30
N ILE A 122 13.04 -4.83 -5.20
CA ILE A 122 13.47 -5.35 -3.91
C ILE A 122 12.37 -6.23 -3.35
N PHE A 123 12.68 -7.51 -3.19
CA PHE A 123 11.74 -8.51 -2.73
C PHE A 123 11.87 -8.71 -1.22
N LEU A 124 10.72 -8.73 -0.52
CA LEU A 124 10.68 -8.91 0.93
C LEU A 124 11.35 -10.21 1.36
N SER A 125 11.16 -11.30 0.60
CA SER A 125 11.80 -12.60 0.89
C SER A 125 13.34 -12.52 0.88
N GLU A 126 13.91 -11.81 -0.09
CA GLU A 126 15.35 -11.61 -0.20
C GLU A 126 15.87 -10.71 0.93
N TYR A 127 15.13 -9.66 1.27
CA TYR A 127 15.46 -8.77 2.38
C TYR A 127 15.46 -9.51 3.72
N LEU A 128 14.43 -10.30 4.02
CA LEU A 128 14.33 -11.08 5.26
C LEU A 128 15.46 -12.11 5.37
N ASN A 129 15.78 -12.79 4.27
CA ASN A 129 16.93 -13.70 4.22
C ASN A 129 18.25 -12.98 4.57
N SER A 130 18.45 -11.77 4.07
CA SER A 130 19.64 -10.95 4.39
C SER A 130 19.74 -10.57 5.87
N LYS A 131 18.60 -10.52 6.57
CA LYS A 131 18.51 -10.24 8.02
C LYS A 131 18.45 -11.53 8.88
N ASN A 132 18.60 -12.71 8.27
CA ASN A 132 18.45 -14.03 8.93
C ASN A 132 17.07 -14.26 9.57
N ILE A 133 16.01 -13.69 8.99
CA ILE A 133 14.63 -13.86 9.43
C ILE A 133 13.96 -14.94 8.58
N SER A 134 13.46 -16.00 9.23
CA SER A 134 12.78 -17.09 8.54
C SER A 134 11.37 -16.69 8.13
N PHE A 135 11.15 -16.64 6.82
CA PHE A 135 9.87 -16.27 6.22
C PHE A 135 8.73 -17.23 6.58
N SER A 136 9.01 -18.54 6.68
CA SER A 136 8.00 -19.58 6.92
C SER A 136 7.30 -19.52 8.30
N LYS A 137 7.79 -18.66 9.20
CA LYS A 137 7.24 -18.48 10.55
C LYS A 137 6.42 -17.20 10.69
N LEU A 138 6.36 -16.38 9.64
CA LEU A 138 5.69 -15.09 9.70
C LEU A 138 4.21 -15.23 9.35
N ILE A 139 3.36 -14.56 10.11
CA ILE A 139 1.96 -14.35 9.80
C ILE A 139 1.79 -13.06 8.98
N PHE A 140 0.63 -12.84 8.41
CA PHE A 140 0.35 -11.68 7.54
C PHE A 140 0.67 -10.32 8.21
N LYS A 141 0.38 -10.18 9.50
CA LYS A 141 0.70 -8.96 10.26
C LYS A 141 2.21 -8.71 10.30
N ASP A 142 2.99 -9.76 10.46
CA ASP A 142 4.44 -9.67 10.45
C ASP A 142 4.97 -9.28 9.07
N LEU A 143 4.36 -9.79 8.00
CA LEU A 143 4.76 -9.46 6.62
C LEU A 143 4.58 -7.97 6.33
N ASN A 144 3.45 -7.38 6.70
CA ASN A 144 3.22 -5.94 6.55
C ASN A 144 4.19 -5.11 7.40
N TYR A 145 4.49 -5.58 8.61
CA TYR A 145 5.48 -4.95 9.48
C TYR A 145 6.88 -4.97 8.84
N TYR A 146 7.34 -6.13 8.39
CA TYR A 146 8.65 -6.26 7.78
C TYR A 146 8.73 -5.56 6.40
N LEU A 147 7.64 -5.53 5.64
CA LEU A 147 7.57 -4.73 4.43
C LEU A 147 7.79 -3.24 4.73
N SER A 148 7.13 -2.73 5.75
CA SER A 148 7.30 -1.34 6.18
C SER A 148 8.73 -1.06 6.65
N LEU A 149 9.33 -1.98 7.42
CA LEU A 149 10.72 -1.88 7.84
C LEU A 149 11.69 -1.89 6.66
N MET A 150 11.47 -2.77 5.68
CA MET A 150 12.29 -2.83 4.47
C MET A 150 12.25 -1.50 3.69
N VAL A 151 11.05 -0.95 3.52
CA VAL A 151 10.88 0.33 2.80
C VAL A 151 11.62 1.45 3.54
N VAL A 152 11.45 1.57 4.85
CA VAL A 152 12.10 2.63 5.64
C VAL A 152 13.62 2.43 5.72
N ASP A 153 14.10 1.21 5.96
CA ASP A 153 15.53 0.86 6.02
C ASP A 153 16.28 1.24 4.73
N LEU A 154 15.61 1.09 3.58
CA LEU A 154 16.23 1.28 2.27
C LEU A 154 15.98 2.66 1.64
N LEU A 155 14.94 3.38 2.07
CA LEU A 155 14.67 4.76 1.65
C LEU A 155 15.35 5.79 2.57
N LEU A 156 15.35 5.53 3.87
CA LEU A 156 15.86 6.45 4.89
C LEU A 156 17.21 5.95 5.40
N GLN A 157 18.24 6.05 4.58
CA GLN A 157 19.60 5.52 4.85
C GLN A 157 20.24 6.05 6.15
N ASP A 158 19.75 7.18 6.66
CA ASP A 158 20.23 7.78 7.91
C ASP A 158 19.65 7.14 9.18
N ILE A 159 18.63 6.29 9.05
CA ILE A 159 17.98 5.61 10.17
C ILE A 159 18.55 4.19 10.31
N LYS A 160 19.10 3.86 11.47
CA LYS A 160 19.61 2.50 11.72
C LYS A 160 18.45 1.51 11.87
N TYR A 161 18.56 0.36 11.21
CA TYR A 161 17.58 -0.74 11.33
C TYR A 161 17.24 -1.11 12.79
N ALA A 162 18.23 -1.12 13.66
CA ALA A 162 18.04 -1.40 15.09
C ALA A 162 17.09 -0.39 15.79
N ASP A 163 17.06 0.85 15.32
CA ASP A 163 16.16 1.86 15.89
C ASP A 163 14.72 1.64 15.39
N LEU A 164 14.55 1.15 14.17
CA LEU A 164 13.24 0.83 13.57
C LEU A 164 12.54 -0.33 14.28
N THR A 165 13.28 -1.37 14.67
CA THR A 165 12.71 -2.55 15.35
C THR A 165 12.17 -2.25 16.75
N ASN A 166 12.52 -1.12 17.34
CA ASN A 166 12.01 -0.66 18.64
C ASN A 166 10.75 0.22 18.53
N ILE A 167 10.29 0.54 17.33
CA ILE A 167 9.11 1.37 17.12
C ILE A 167 7.85 0.57 17.49
N LYS A 168 7.08 1.08 18.46
CA LYS A 168 5.76 0.54 18.78
C LYS A 168 4.75 1.05 17.75
N ILE A 169 4.30 0.15 16.89
CA ILE A 169 3.24 0.45 15.93
C ILE A 169 1.89 0.42 16.67
N LYS A 170 1.13 1.49 16.54
CA LYS A 170 -0.25 1.52 17.04
C LYS A 170 -1.13 0.68 16.11
N GLU A 171 -1.77 -0.32 16.68
CA GLU A 171 -2.69 -1.17 15.92
C GLU A 171 -3.88 -0.36 15.39
N ALA A 172 -4.19 -0.57 14.11
CA ALA A 172 -5.37 0.02 13.51
C ALA A 172 -6.63 -0.70 13.99
N LYS A 173 -7.66 0.05 14.33
CA LYS A 173 -8.96 -0.52 14.69
C LYS A 173 -9.54 -1.31 13.51
N GLY A 174 -10.18 -2.45 13.82
CA GLY A 174 -10.75 -3.33 12.79
C GLY A 174 -9.70 -4.08 11.95
N ARG A 175 -8.47 -4.22 12.45
CA ARG A 175 -7.41 -5.04 11.85
C ARG A 175 -6.90 -6.02 12.90
N PHE A 176 -7.49 -7.23 12.93
CA PHE A 176 -7.26 -8.26 13.96
C PHE A 176 -7.43 -7.69 15.39
N GLU A 177 -8.41 -6.83 15.55
CA GLU A 177 -8.68 -6.19 16.84
C GLU A 177 -9.33 -7.17 17.80
N ILE A 178 -8.64 -7.47 18.89
CA ILE A 178 -9.16 -8.36 19.92
C ILE A 178 -9.94 -7.54 20.94
N VAL A 179 -11.25 -7.77 21.01
CA VAL A 179 -12.13 -7.17 22.00
C VAL A 179 -12.43 -8.20 23.08
N ASN A 180 -11.87 -7.98 24.27
CA ASN A 180 -12.10 -8.83 25.42
C ASN A 180 -13.34 -8.37 26.18
N ASP A 181 -14.41 -9.11 25.95
CA ASP A 181 -15.62 -9.14 26.79
C ASP A 181 -15.68 -10.50 27.50
N SER A 182 -16.86 -10.98 27.84
CA SER A 182 -17.06 -12.32 28.36
C SER A 182 -16.60 -13.45 27.40
N LEU A 183 -16.50 -13.15 26.12
CA LEU A 183 -15.96 -14.00 25.04
C LEU A 183 -14.92 -13.21 24.24
N VAL A 184 -13.88 -13.90 23.78
CA VAL A 184 -12.91 -13.32 22.85
C VAL A 184 -13.60 -13.05 21.53
N LYS A 185 -13.62 -11.79 21.12
CA LYS A 185 -14.15 -11.34 19.83
C LYS A 185 -13.02 -10.75 19.02
N ILE A 186 -12.93 -11.12 17.75
CA ILE A 186 -11.98 -10.55 16.80
C ILE A 186 -12.77 -9.71 15.79
N ILE A 187 -12.35 -8.46 15.60
CA ILE A 187 -12.90 -7.56 14.59
C ILE A 187 -11.82 -7.37 13.53
N ASP A 188 -12.13 -7.72 12.29
CA ASP A 188 -11.23 -7.58 11.15
C ASP A 188 -11.97 -7.11 9.90
N GLY A 189 -11.28 -6.37 9.05
CA GLY A 189 -11.79 -5.88 7.76
C GLY A 189 -11.72 -6.89 6.61
N ALA A 190 -11.35 -8.15 6.87
CA ALA A 190 -11.31 -9.20 5.85
C ALA A 190 -12.70 -9.41 5.25
N HIS A 191 -12.82 -9.27 3.94
CA HIS A 191 -14.09 -9.34 3.20
C HIS A 191 -13.99 -10.12 1.89
N ASN A 192 -12.81 -10.64 1.57
CA ASN A 192 -12.56 -11.53 0.44
C ASN A 192 -12.02 -12.88 0.91
N TYR A 193 -11.94 -13.86 0.00
CA TYR A 193 -11.53 -15.22 0.32
C TYR A 193 -10.14 -15.27 0.96
N GLU A 194 -9.17 -14.57 0.38
CA GLU A 194 -7.78 -14.56 0.88
C GLU A 194 -7.66 -13.91 2.26
N GLY A 195 -8.34 -12.80 2.48
CA GLY A 195 -8.37 -12.13 3.78
C GLY A 195 -8.95 -13.03 4.86
N VAL A 196 -10.05 -13.74 4.59
CA VAL A 196 -10.65 -14.68 5.53
C VAL A 196 -9.75 -15.90 5.74
N GLU A 197 -9.12 -16.44 4.72
CA GLU A 197 -8.19 -17.57 4.84
C GLU A 197 -7.00 -17.21 5.74
N ILE A 198 -6.45 -16.00 5.58
CA ILE A 198 -5.36 -15.48 6.41
C ILE A 198 -5.80 -15.32 7.87
N LEU A 199 -7.02 -14.84 8.10
CA LEU A 199 -7.58 -14.63 9.44
C LEU A 199 -7.75 -15.95 10.21
N LEU A 200 -7.95 -17.08 9.49
CA LEU A 200 -8.18 -18.40 10.08
C LEU A 200 -6.89 -19.21 10.34
N ARG A 201 -5.74 -18.72 9.90
CA ARG A 201 -4.43 -19.34 10.14
C ARG A 201 -3.81 -18.85 11.44
#